data_8ea576498b8247103f5a4ce917d9ee64
#
_entry.id   8ea576498b8247103f5a4ce917d9ee64
#
_cell.length_a   1.000
_cell.length_b   1.000
_cell.length_c   1.000
_cell.angle_alpha   90.00
_cell.angle_beta   90.00
_cell.angle_gamma   90.00
#
_symmetry.space_group_name_H-M   'P 1'
#
loop_
_entity.id
_entity.type
_entity.pdbx_description
1 polymer ?
#
loop_
_entity_poly.entity_id
_entity_poly.type
_entity_poly.pdbx_seq_one_letter_code
_entity_poly.pdbx_strand_id
1 'polypeptide(L)'
;DGYLDSLKPENVDMKADAFDWSAVTREVSQAITEADQSSAASKDSLEVVFHRDSSMDDGRFNNNGWMQEMPDPMTKITWDNVVLMSRRTAAELGGIKNKEMVEIVLDGRKVQGPVWIQPGFADFSLGLALGYGRTHSGRVGGIDSESVGFNAYAIRASKNSNFGTGAKLNRLNRIFDISCTQDHWSMEGRAIVREANLEQFEEKHDFAQNMDLEAHTSHIPHDDEGNPAEIYEHPYKARPSTSSDIHQWGMAIDLQTCVGCSSCVVACQSENNIPIVGKEQVANSREMHWMRIDRYYSGNPETRGKASNLIMDDQQPYQEWIDDPQVVNQPMICQHCESAPCESVCPVNAT
;
A
#
# COMPACT_ATOMS: atom_id res chain seq x y z
N ASP A 1 23.90 -28.10 -15.36
CA ASP A 1 23.58 -28.17 -13.89
C ASP A 1 24.60 -27.39 -13.13
N GLY A 2 25.05 -26.35 -13.03
CA GLY A 2 25.98 -25.44 -12.35
C GLY A 2 26.54 -25.83 -10.96
N TYR A 3 26.53 -27.10 -10.61
CA TYR A 3 27.13 -27.61 -9.38
C TYR A 3 28.48 -28.24 -9.67
N LEU A 4 29.52 -27.76 -9.01
CA LEU A 4 30.77 -28.50 -8.92
C LEU A 4 30.55 -29.69 -7.98
N ASP A 5 30.89 -30.90 -8.41
CA ASP A 5 30.73 -32.14 -7.59
C ASP A 5 31.44 -32.05 -6.22
N SER A 6 32.49 -31.23 -6.13
CA SER A 6 33.19 -30.93 -4.87
C SER A 6 32.41 -30.04 -3.90
N LEU A 7 31.27 -29.47 -4.31
CA LEU A 7 30.42 -28.62 -3.48
C LEU A 7 29.05 -29.25 -3.19
N LYS A 8 28.86 -30.54 -3.53
CA LYS A 8 27.66 -31.24 -3.10
C LYS A 8 27.60 -31.23 -1.59
N PRO A 9 26.54 -30.71 -0.96
CA PRO A 9 26.42 -30.82 0.49
C PRO A 9 26.41 -32.30 0.85
N GLU A 10 27.25 -32.70 1.78
CA GLU A 10 27.13 -34.02 2.39
C GLU A 10 25.72 -34.15 2.97
N ASN A 11 25.07 -35.26 2.73
CA ASN A 11 23.78 -35.56 3.38
C ASN A 11 24.03 -35.59 4.90
N VAL A 12 23.75 -34.47 5.55
CA VAL A 12 23.78 -34.42 7.02
C VAL A 12 22.49 -35.12 7.49
N ASP A 13 22.64 -36.32 7.99
CA ASP A 13 21.55 -37.04 8.63
C ASP A 13 21.27 -36.39 10.00
N MET A 14 20.34 -35.42 9.97
CA MET A 14 19.93 -34.65 11.14
C MET A 14 19.06 -35.56 12.05
N LYS A 15 19.69 -36.31 12.95
CA LYS A 15 18.97 -37.04 13.97
C LYS A 15 18.53 -36.10 15.08
N ALA A 16 17.28 -36.21 15.50
CA ALA A 16 16.74 -35.41 16.60
C ALA A 16 17.58 -35.55 17.90
N ASP A 17 18.20 -36.70 18.07
CA ASP A 17 19.08 -37.04 19.23
C ASP A 17 20.43 -36.28 19.19
N ALA A 18 20.78 -35.65 18.05
CA ALA A 18 22.02 -34.88 17.91
C ALA A 18 21.89 -33.43 18.43
N PHE A 19 20.68 -33.03 18.81
CA PHE A 19 20.42 -31.68 19.33
C PHE A 19 20.45 -31.68 20.86
N ASP A 20 21.24 -30.79 21.44
CA ASP A 20 21.15 -30.47 22.85
C ASP A 20 19.93 -29.60 23.14
N TRP A 21 18.78 -30.23 23.30
CA TRP A 21 17.53 -29.55 23.61
C TRP A 21 17.56 -28.75 24.89
N SER A 22 18.43 -29.13 25.85
CA SER A 22 18.59 -28.39 27.10
C SER A 22 19.32 -27.06 26.86
N ALA A 23 20.29 -27.02 25.93
CA ALA A 23 20.96 -25.79 25.51
C ALA A 23 20.00 -24.89 24.77
N VAL A 24 19.22 -25.43 23.81
CA VAL A 24 18.19 -24.65 23.08
C VAL A 24 17.16 -24.07 24.04
N THR A 25 16.65 -24.87 24.98
CA THR A 25 15.66 -24.37 25.97
C THR A 25 16.24 -23.26 26.84
N ARG A 26 17.51 -23.38 27.25
CA ARG A 26 18.19 -22.36 28.05
C ARG A 26 18.36 -21.07 27.28
N GLU A 27 18.80 -21.13 26.01
CA GLU A 27 18.97 -19.94 25.16
C GLU A 27 17.64 -19.27 24.88
N VAL A 28 16.59 -20.04 24.58
CA VAL A 28 15.24 -19.50 24.39
C VAL A 28 14.71 -18.83 25.65
N SER A 29 14.87 -19.50 26.81
CA SER A 29 14.43 -18.93 28.11
C SER A 29 15.21 -17.66 28.48
N GLN A 30 16.50 -17.61 28.18
CA GLN A 30 17.31 -16.42 28.37
C GLN A 30 16.83 -15.28 27.42
N ALA A 31 16.60 -15.58 26.14
CA ALA A 31 16.11 -14.60 25.19
C ALA A 31 14.72 -14.05 25.58
N ILE A 32 13.82 -14.90 26.08
CA ILE A 32 12.52 -14.45 26.61
C ILE A 32 12.72 -13.53 27.83
N THR A 33 13.59 -13.91 28.74
CA THR A 33 13.87 -13.08 29.96
C THR A 33 14.47 -11.72 29.58
N GLU A 34 15.39 -11.69 28.62
CA GLU A 34 15.99 -10.46 28.10
C GLU A 34 14.92 -9.59 27.37
N ALA A 35 14.02 -10.19 26.62
CA ALA A 35 12.91 -9.50 25.99
C ALA A 35 11.93 -8.91 27.00
N ASP A 36 11.58 -9.63 28.05
CA ASP A 36 10.73 -9.13 29.15
C ASP A 36 11.37 -7.98 29.93
N GLN A 37 12.71 -7.96 30.02
CA GLN A 37 13.46 -6.87 30.67
C GLN A 37 13.69 -5.69 29.73
N SER A 38 13.45 -5.83 28.43
CA SER A 38 13.49 -4.72 27.50
C SER A 38 12.35 -3.75 27.85
N SER A 39 12.68 -2.47 28.04
CA SER A 39 11.66 -1.45 28.27
C SER A 39 10.69 -1.41 27.08
N ALA A 40 9.40 -1.27 27.38
CA ALA A 40 8.39 -1.06 26.34
C ALA A 40 8.81 0.04 25.37
N ALA A 41 8.47 -0.10 24.11
CA ALA A 41 8.77 0.90 23.09
C ALA A 41 8.24 2.28 23.53
N SER A 42 9.07 3.31 23.38
CA SER A 42 8.79 4.68 23.80
C SER A 42 9.46 5.67 22.84
N LYS A 43 9.17 6.96 22.99
CA LYS A 43 9.83 8.01 22.19
C LYS A 43 11.36 8.04 22.30
N ASP A 44 11.91 7.59 23.42
CA ASP A 44 13.36 7.57 23.68
C ASP A 44 14.01 6.23 23.31
N SER A 45 13.20 5.21 23.04
CA SER A 45 13.61 3.85 22.71
C SER A 45 12.62 3.25 21.72
N LEU A 46 12.80 3.57 20.43
CA LEU A 46 11.92 3.12 19.37
C LEU A 46 12.22 1.68 18.97
N GLU A 47 11.19 1.00 18.49
CA GLU A 47 11.32 -0.28 17.82
C GLU A 47 11.45 -0.08 16.30
N VAL A 48 12.31 -0.86 15.65
CA VAL A 48 12.44 -0.90 14.20
C VAL A 48 12.05 -2.27 13.69
N VAL A 49 11.09 -2.32 12.79
CA VAL A 49 10.62 -3.55 12.13
C VAL A 49 11.11 -3.56 10.69
N PHE A 50 11.84 -4.61 10.34
CA PHE A 50 12.30 -4.85 8.97
C PHE A 50 11.34 -5.80 8.28
N HIS A 51 10.77 -5.39 7.16
CA HIS A 51 9.87 -6.23 6.39
C HIS A 51 10.30 -6.30 4.92
N ARG A 52 9.94 -7.42 4.28
CA ARG A 52 10.11 -7.55 2.84
C ARG A 52 9.10 -6.65 2.16
N ASP A 53 9.53 -5.96 1.14
CA ASP A 53 8.66 -5.08 0.36
C ASP A 53 7.70 -5.91 -0.51
N SER A 54 6.52 -5.38 -0.77
CA SER A 54 5.50 -6.04 -1.57
C SER A 54 5.90 -6.21 -3.04
N SER A 55 6.73 -5.32 -3.56
CA SER A 55 7.17 -5.32 -4.95
C SER A 55 8.66 -5.64 -5.11
N MET A 56 9.52 -5.05 -4.29
CA MET A 56 10.98 -5.25 -4.37
C MET A 56 11.46 -6.51 -3.64
N ASP A 57 10.63 -7.06 -2.73
CA ASP A 57 10.94 -8.18 -1.89
C ASP A 57 12.18 -7.92 -1.00
N ASP A 58 13.27 -8.63 -1.22
CA ASP A 58 14.57 -8.42 -0.59
C ASP A 58 15.53 -7.60 -1.45
N GLY A 59 15.05 -7.08 -2.58
CA GLY A 59 15.81 -6.33 -3.59
C GLY A 59 16.08 -7.10 -4.87
N ARG A 60 15.61 -8.35 -4.99
CA ARG A 60 15.81 -9.16 -6.19
C ARG A 60 15.09 -8.59 -7.41
N PHE A 61 14.02 -7.83 -7.21
CA PHE A 61 13.24 -7.20 -8.28
C PHE A 61 13.57 -5.72 -8.51
N ASN A 62 14.60 -5.19 -7.85
CA ASN A 62 14.95 -3.77 -7.87
C ASN A 62 15.19 -3.21 -9.29
N ASN A 63 15.64 -4.01 -10.24
CA ASN A 63 15.84 -3.59 -11.62
C ASN A 63 14.62 -3.86 -12.54
N ASN A 64 13.45 -4.13 -11.98
CA ASN A 64 12.22 -4.31 -12.74
C ASN A 64 11.37 -3.04 -12.65
N GLY A 65 11.20 -2.32 -13.78
CA GLY A 65 10.49 -1.05 -13.83
C GLY A 65 9.01 -1.17 -13.49
N TRP A 66 8.34 -2.22 -13.89
CA TRP A 66 6.94 -2.45 -13.52
C TRP A 66 6.78 -2.65 -12.01
N MET A 67 7.72 -3.37 -11.38
CA MET A 67 7.69 -3.56 -9.92
C MET A 67 8.06 -2.29 -9.15
N GLN A 68 8.97 -1.46 -9.68
CA GLN A 68 9.30 -0.15 -9.08
C GLN A 68 8.13 0.83 -9.14
N GLU A 69 7.36 0.81 -10.23
CA GLU A 69 6.21 1.70 -10.40
C GLU A 69 4.91 1.12 -9.84
N MET A 70 4.93 -0.14 -9.38
CA MET A 70 3.79 -0.77 -8.74
C MET A 70 3.55 -0.14 -7.35
N PRO A 71 2.36 0.43 -7.10
CA PRO A 71 2.07 1.04 -5.82
C PRO A 71 2.08 0.02 -4.68
N ASP A 72 2.67 0.40 -3.56
CA ASP A 72 2.54 -0.38 -2.33
C ASP A 72 1.06 -0.55 -1.94
N PRO A 73 0.61 -1.71 -1.48
CA PRO A 73 -0.80 -1.98 -1.18
C PRO A 73 -1.44 -1.00 -0.19
N MET A 74 -0.68 -0.51 0.78
CA MET A 74 -1.19 0.33 1.86
C MET A 74 -0.86 1.80 1.66
N THR A 75 0.39 2.13 1.42
CA THR A 75 0.85 3.53 1.29
C THR A 75 0.57 4.12 -0.08
N LYS A 76 0.43 3.28 -1.11
CA LYS A 76 0.37 3.66 -2.53
C LYS A 76 1.60 4.40 -3.04
N ILE A 77 2.70 4.30 -2.31
CA ILE A 77 3.99 4.85 -2.71
C ILE A 77 4.62 3.98 -3.79
N THR A 78 5.30 4.62 -4.72
CA THR A 78 6.06 3.99 -5.80
C THR A 78 7.51 4.47 -5.76
N TRP A 79 8.41 3.72 -6.36
CA TRP A 79 9.83 4.07 -6.59
C TRP A 79 10.71 4.21 -5.35
N ASP A 80 10.16 4.45 -4.18
CA ASP A 80 10.91 4.62 -2.94
C ASP A 80 10.36 3.76 -1.81
N ASN A 81 11.19 3.47 -0.82
CA ASN A 81 10.74 3.06 0.49
C ASN A 81 10.72 4.27 1.45
N VAL A 82 10.01 4.13 2.54
CA VAL A 82 9.79 5.17 3.54
C VAL A 82 10.02 4.64 4.95
N VAL A 83 10.13 5.54 5.90
CA VAL A 83 10.07 5.23 7.33
C VAL A 83 8.63 5.35 7.76
N LEU A 84 7.96 4.20 7.92
CA LEU A 84 6.58 4.15 8.41
C LEU A 84 6.55 4.42 9.91
N MET A 85 5.58 5.21 10.36
CA MET A 85 5.32 5.43 11.79
C MET A 85 3.85 5.79 12.03
N SER A 86 3.40 5.65 13.28
CA SER A 86 2.07 6.10 13.67
C SER A 86 2.01 7.63 13.80
N ARG A 87 0.81 8.17 13.72
CA ARG A 87 0.54 9.59 13.97
C ARG A 87 0.97 10.02 15.36
N ARG A 88 0.71 9.20 16.37
CA ARG A 88 1.11 9.48 17.74
C ARG A 88 2.63 9.54 17.88
N THR A 89 3.35 8.57 17.29
CA THR A 89 4.81 8.58 17.27
C THR A 89 5.35 9.84 16.63
N ALA A 90 4.82 10.25 15.47
CA ALA A 90 5.20 11.46 14.78
C ALA A 90 4.97 12.72 15.65
N ALA A 91 3.83 12.79 16.34
CA ALA A 91 3.50 13.89 17.25
C ALA A 91 4.47 14.00 18.44
N GLU A 92 4.71 12.87 19.12
CA GLU A 92 5.59 12.84 20.31
C GLU A 92 7.07 13.04 19.98
N LEU A 93 7.48 12.77 18.75
CA LEU A 93 8.83 13.06 18.23
C LEU A 93 9.00 14.49 17.70
N GLY A 94 8.11 15.41 18.10
CA GLY A 94 8.21 16.83 17.78
C GLY A 94 7.42 17.25 16.53
N GLY A 95 6.34 16.54 16.21
CA GLY A 95 5.44 16.89 15.11
C GLY A 95 6.06 16.67 13.74
N ILE A 96 6.62 15.48 13.53
CA ILE A 96 7.17 15.06 12.24
C ILE A 96 6.03 14.98 11.21
N LYS A 97 6.27 15.46 10.00
CA LYS A 97 5.32 15.42 8.89
C LYS A 97 5.74 14.42 7.81
N ASN A 98 4.77 14.03 6.97
CA ASN A 98 5.06 13.25 5.76
C ASN A 98 6.14 13.92 4.91
N LYS A 99 6.99 13.10 4.27
CA LYS A 99 8.10 13.54 3.42
C LYS A 99 9.29 14.16 4.17
N GLU A 100 9.21 14.41 5.48
CA GLU A 100 10.38 14.86 6.26
C GLU A 100 11.43 13.76 6.32
N MET A 101 12.70 14.14 6.11
CA MET A 101 13.82 13.23 6.23
C MET A 101 14.23 13.06 7.69
N VAL A 102 14.45 11.82 8.08
CA VAL A 102 14.94 11.44 9.40
C VAL A 102 16.17 10.54 9.29
N GLU A 103 16.99 10.56 10.34
CA GLU A 103 18.08 9.61 10.55
C GLU A 103 17.70 8.67 11.69
N ILE A 104 17.71 7.37 11.41
CA ILE A 104 17.51 6.32 12.41
C ILE A 104 18.87 5.78 12.82
N VAL A 105 19.08 5.68 14.12
CA VAL A 105 20.31 5.11 14.71
C VAL A 105 19.92 3.87 15.51
N LEU A 106 20.40 2.72 15.08
CA LEU A 106 20.19 1.42 15.74
C LEU A 106 21.54 0.73 15.94
N ASP A 107 21.90 0.39 17.17
CA ASP A 107 23.18 -0.27 17.49
C ASP A 107 24.42 0.45 16.90
N GLY A 108 24.43 1.77 16.91
CA GLY A 108 25.52 2.60 16.36
C GLY A 108 25.55 2.70 14.83
N ARG A 109 24.67 1.99 14.13
CA ARG A 109 24.52 2.08 12.67
C ARG A 109 23.44 3.08 12.32
N LYS A 110 23.54 3.68 11.13
CA LYS A 110 22.68 4.78 10.72
C LYS A 110 22.07 4.53 9.34
N VAL A 111 20.84 4.97 9.18
CA VAL A 111 20.16 5.08 7.88
C VAL A 111 19.32 6.35 7.85
N GLN A 112 19.16 6.93 6.68
CA GLN A 112 18.31 8.10 6.47
C GLN A 112 17.21 7.76 5.48
N GLY A 113 15.98 8.21 5.76
CA GLY A 113 14.84 8.00 4.89
C GLY A 113 13.74 9.01 5.14
N PRO A 114 12.84 9.20 4.16
CA PRO A 114 11.67 10.05 4.30
C PRO A 114 10.59 9.35 5.15
N VAL A 115 9.87 10.12 5.93
CA VAL A 115 8.78 9.63 6.78
C VAL A 115 7.47 9.53 6.00
N TRP A 116 6.72 8.49 6.32
CA TRP A 116 5.31 8.35 5.97
C TRP A 116 4.50 7.97 7.21
N ILE A 117 3.51 8.80 7.54
CA ILE A 117 2.61 8.55 8.66
C ILE A 117 1.50 7.65 8.17
N GLN A 118 1.47 6.42 8.70
CA GLN A 118 0.54 5.39 8.27
C GLN A 118 -0.57 5.20 9.31
N PRO A 119 -1.86 5.40 8.93
CA PRO A 119 -2.98 5.06 9.81
C PRO A 119 -2.92 3.61 10.28
N GLY A 120 -3.18 3.37 11.56
CA GLY A 120 -3.16 2.03 12.15
C GLY A 120 -1.77 1.45 12.43
N PHE A 121 -0.70 2.19 12.18
CA PHE A 121 0.65 1.73 12.50
C PHE A 121 0.90 1.74 14.01
N ALA A 122 1.68 0.79 14.50
CA ALA A 122 1.96 0.66 15.93
C ALA A 122 2.73 1.86 16.49
N ASP A 123 2.35 2.30 17.68
CA ASP A 123 3.01 3.41 18.35
C ASP A 123 4.45 3.07 18.76
N PHE A 124 5.35 4.05 18.60
CA PHE A 124 6.78 3.93 18.87
C PHE A 124 7.52 2.85 18.07
N SER A 125 6.90 2.36 16.99
CA SER A 125 7.51 1.46 16.02
C SER A 125 7.79 2.18 14.71
N LEU A 126 8.89 1.80 14.06
CA LEU A 126 9.30 2.28 12.74
C LEU A 126 9.34 1.11 11.78
N GLY A 127 8.59 1.19 10.68
CA GLY A 127 8.58 0.18 9.62
C GLY A 127 9.56 0.53 8.51
N LEU A 128 10.44 -0.39 8.15
CA LEU A 128 11.43 -0.22 7.09
C LEU A 128 11.33 -1.36 6.08
N ALA A 129 10.92 -1.03 4.87
CA ALA A 129 10.91 -1.97 3.76
C ALA A 129 12.35 -2.25 3.27
N LEU A 130 12.65 -3.53 3.06
CA LEU A 130 13.91 -4.00 2.49
C LEU A 130 13.89 -3.89 0.96
N GLY A 131 15.05 -3.99 0.34
CA GLY A 131 15.17 -4.16 -1.10
C GLY A 131 15.53 -2.92 -1.90
N TYR A 132 15.46 -1.76 -1.30
CA TYR A 132 15.79 -0.46 -1.90
C TYR A 132 17.22 -0.01 -1.60
N GLY A 133 17.63 1.11 -2.21
CA GLY A 133 18.92 1.75 -1.95
C GLY A 133 20.14 0.98 -2.47
N ARG A 134 19.97 0.17 -3.50
CA ARG A 134 21.06 -0.58 -4.14
C ARG A 134 21.81 0.30 -5.13
N THR A 135 23.11 0.33 -5.03
CA THR A 135 23.99 1.18 -5.86
C THR A 135 24.38 0.54 -7.20
N HIS A 136 24.21 -0.78 -7.34
CA HIS A 136 24.55 -1.54 -8.54
C HIS A 136 23.40 -2.47 -8.91
N SER A 137 22.26 -1.88 -9.26
CA SER A 137 21.03 -2.61 -9.51
C SER A 137 20.60 -2.61 -10.98
N GLY A 138 21.33 -1.91 -11.83
CA GLY A 138 21.00 -1.75 -13.24
C GLY A 138 20.26 -0.44 -13.52
N ARG A 139 19.85 -0.26 -14.78
CA ARG A 139 19.34 1.01 -15.30
C ARG A 139 18.09 1.54 -14.55
N VAL A 140 17.22 0.66 -14.09
CA VAL A 140 15.96 1.04 -13.44
C VAL A 140 16.14 1.22 -11.94
N GLY A 141 16.81 0.28 -11.29
CA GLY A 141 16.97 0.28 -9.84
C GLY A 141 18.05 1.19 -9.30
N GLY A 142 18.80 1.87 -10.20
CA GLY A 142 19.83 2.81 -9.85
C GLY A 142 21.26 2.31 -10.11
N ILE A 143 22.10 3.23 -10.51
CA ILE A 143 23.54 3.04 -10.73
C ILE A 143 24.28 4.08 -9.89
N ASP A 144 25.23 3.63 -9.09
CA ASP A 144 26.06 4.48 -8.22
C ASP A 144 25.25 5.35 -7.24
N SER A 145 25.32 6.66 -7.35
CA SER A 145 24.65 7.62 -6.45
C SER A 145 23.17 7.83 -6.75
N GLU A 146 22.65 7.27 -7.83
CA GLU A 146 21.26 7.41 -8.26
C GLU A 146 20.38 6.23 -7.81
N SER A 147 20.70 5.61 -6.67
CA SER A 147 19.92 4.51 -6.13
C SER A 147 18.51 4.94 -5.77
N VAL A 148 17.54 4.07 -6.08
CA VAL A 148 16.14 4.27 -5.75
C VAL A 148 15.88 3.89 -4.29
N GLY A 149 15.30 4.80 -3.51
CA GLY A 149 15.05 4.63 -2.09
C GLY A 149 16.32 4.58 -1.23
N PHE A 150 16.18 4.10 0.01
CA PHE A 150 17.29 3.96 0.95
C PHE A 150 17.53 2.50 1.35
N ASN A 151 18.77 2.18 1.71
CA ASN A 151 19.19 0.83 2.06
C ASN A 151 18.94 0.52 3.54
N ALA A 152 17.80 -0.10 3.86
CA ALA A 152 17.47 -0.51 5.23
C ALA A 152 18.39 -1.62 5.78
N TYR A 153 19.07 -2.39 4.92
CA TYR A 153 20.06 -3.38 5.37
C TYR A 153 21.26 -2.75 6.10
N ALA A 154 21.52 -1.46 5.91
CA ALA A 154 22.64 -0.77 6.56
C ALA A 154 22.57 -0.83 8.10
N ILE A 155 21.38 -0.87 8.66
CA ILE A 155 21.17 -0.95 10.12
C ILE A 155 20.66 -2.32 10.59
N ARG A 156 20.36 -3.24 9.68
CA ARG A 156 19.93 -4.61 9.98
C ARG A 156 21.14 -5.47 10.34
N ALA A 157 21.04 -6.25 11.41
CA ALA A 157 22.08 -7.17 11.84
C ALA A 157 21.51 -8.57 12.11
N SER A 158 22.36 -9.58 12.22
CA SER A 158 21.92 -10.95 12.50
C SER A 158 21.12 -11.09 13.80
N LYS A 159 21.49 -10.31 14.83
CA LYS A 159 20.77 -10.29 16.11
C LYS A 159 19.42 -9.57 16.06
N ASN A 160 19.18 -8.72 15.05
CA ASN A 160 17.95 -7.95 14.86
C ASN A 160 17.45 -8.08 13.41
N SER A 161 17.38 -9.29 12.91
CA SER A 161 17.07 -9.58 11.51
C SER A 161 15.63 -9.22 11.11
N ASN A 162 14.69 -9.27 12.05
CA ASN A 162 13.28 -8.95 11.81
C ASN A 162 12.85 -7.66 12.52
N PHE A 163 13.33 -7.45 13.74
CA PHE A 163 13.08 -6.22 14.48
C PHE A 163 14.27 -5.91 15.40
N GLY A 164 14.40 -4.67 15.81
CA GLY A 164 15.39 -4.20 16.77
C GLY A 164 14.79 -3.16 17.68
N THR A 165 15.23 -3.12 18.94
CA THR A 165 14.78 -2.17 19.96
C THR A 165 15.87 -1.17 20.31
N GLY A 166 15.51 -0.05 20.93
CA GLY A 166 16.47 0.96 21.34
C GLY A 166 16.92 1.91 20.24
N ALA A 167 16.18 1.97 19.14
CA ALA A 167 16.47 2.92 18.07
C ALA A 167 16.20 4.37 18.52
N LYS A 168 17.00 5.28 17.99
CA LYS A 168 16.83 6.73 18.15
C LYS A 168 16.57 7.35 16.78
N LEU A 169 15.75 8.39 16.76
CA LEU A 169 15.41 9.11 15.53
C LEU A 169 15.82 10.58 15.67
N ASN A 170 16.50 11.09 14.64
CA ASN A 170 16.91 12.47 14.52
C ASN A 170 16.28 13.11 13.28
N ARG A 171 15.66 14.27 13.41
CA ARG A 171 15.11 15.04 12.27
C ARG A 171 16.25 15.73 11.52
N LEU A 172 16.19 15.68 10.19
CA LEU A 172 17.22 16.28 9.33
C LEU A 172 16.81 17.64 8.74
N ASN A 173 15.62 18.14 9.05
CA ASN A 173 15.08 19.43 8.60
C ASN A 173 15.15 19.61 7.07
N ARG A 174 14.93 18.57 6.33
CA ARG A 174 14.80 18.57 4.87
C ARG A 174 13.64 17.69 4.42
N ILE A 175 13.08 18.01 3.28
CA ILE A 175 11.95 17.29 2.67
C ILE A 175 12.49 16.46 1.50
N PHE A 176 11.86 15.33 1.27
CA PHE A 176 12.12 14.44 0.13
C PHE A 176 10.83 14.18 -0.63
N ASP A 177 10.87 14.34 -1.94
CA ASP A 177 9.70 14.12 -2.77
C ASP A 177 9.41 12.62 -2.92
N ILE A 178 8.20 12.24 -2.51
CA ILE A 178 7.67 10.88 -2.59
C ILE A 178 6.58 10.85 -3.66
N SER A 179 6.63 9.87 -4.55
CA SER A 179 5.58 9.62 -5.53
C SER A 179 4.55 8.66 -4.96
N CYS A 180 3.28 9.04 -5.01
CA CYS A 180 2.15 8.28 -4.50
C CYS A 180 1.01 8.30 -5.53
N THR A 181 0.40 7.15 -5.80
CA THR A 181 -0.70 7.03 -6.78
C THR A 181 -2.07 7.33 -6.17
N GLN A 182 -2.17 7.35 -4.85
CA GLN A 182 -3.41 7.69 -4.13
C GLN A 182 -3.06 8.41 -2.83
N ASP A 183 -3.06 9.73 -2.85
CA ASP A 183 -2.84 10.55 -1.64
C ASP A 183 -4.05 10.57 -0.71
N HIS A 184 -5.24 10.34 -1.27
CA HIS A 184 -6.52 10.45 -0.60
C HIS A 184 -7.04 9.07 -0.19
N TRP A 185 -7.47 8.92 1.06
CA TRP A 185 -7.97 7.63 1.60
C TRP A 185 -9.37 7.70 2.22
N SER A 186 -9.95 8.89 2.37
CA SER A 186 -11.29 9.06 2.91
C SER A 186 -12.34 8.94 1.82
N MET A 187 -13.45 8.28 2.11
CA MET A 187 -14.62 8.27 1.25
C MET A 187 -15.45 9.56 1.35
N GLU A 188 -15.15 10.43 2.33
CA GLU A 188 -15.86 11.72 2.58
C GLU A 188 -17.38 11.57 2.70
N GLY A 189 -17.82 10.48 3.32
CA GLY A 189 -19.23 10.17 3.49
C GLY A 189 -19.94 9.65 2.23
N ARG A 190 -19.21 9.48 1.11
CA ARG A 190 -19.77 8.87 -0.11
C ARG A 190 -19.67 7.35 -0.04
N ALA A 191 -20.68 6.63 -0.52
CA ALA A 191 -20.66 5.18 -0.59
C ALA A 191 -19.84 4.67 -1.79
N ILE A 192 -18.53 4.94 -1.79
CA ILE A 192 -17.58 4.46 -2.83
C ILE A 192 -17.43 2.95 -2.71
N VAL A 193 -17.22 2.45 -1.51
CA VAL A 193 -17.24 1.02 -1.17
C VAL A 193 -18.51 0.76 -0.39
N ARG A 194 -19.24 -0.26 -0.80
CA ARG A 194 -20.52 -0.65 -0.20
C ARG A 194 -20.38 -2.02 0.40
N GLU A 195 -20.51 -2.11 1.70
CA GLU A 195 -20.36 -3.35 2.46
C GLU A 195 -21.52 -3.50 3.48
N ALA A 196 -21.85 -4.72 3.80
CA ALA A 196 -22.84 -5.05 4.81
C ALA A 196 -22.42 -6.33 5.55
N ASN A 197 -22.82 -6.46 6.81
CA ASN A 197 -22.73 -7.72 7.49
C ASN A 197 -23.92 -8.63 7.09
N LEU A 198 -23.92 -9.88 7.55
CA LEU A 198 -24.95 -10.86 7.18
C LEU A 198 -26.36 -10.39 7.60
N GLU A 199 -26.51 -9.85 8.81
CA GLU A 199 -27.78 -9.37 9.32
C GLU A 199 -28.35 -8.23 8.47
N GLN A 200 -27.54 -7.26 8.12
CA GLN A 200 -27.91 -6.15 7.22
C GLN A 200 -28.27 -6.65 5.82
N PHE A 201 -27.55 -7.66 5.32
CA PHE A 201 -27.86 -8.26 4.02
C PHE A 201 -29.18 -9.03 4.07
N GLU A 202 -29.48 -9.76 5.15
CA GLU A 202 -30.74 -10.46 5.33
C GLU A 202 -31.95 -9.49 5.44
N GLU A 203 -31.76 -8.34 6.07
CA GLU A 203 -32.74 -7.29 6.14
C GLU A 203 -32.98 -6.59 4.80
N LYS A 204 -31.90 -6.34 4.05
CA LYS A 204 -31.91 -5.56 2.80
C LYS A 204 -30.97 -6.15 1.76
N HIS A 205 -31.48 -7.10 0.98
CA HIS A 205 -30.67 -7.79 -0.06
C HIS A 205 -30.12 -6.85 -1.14
N ASP A 206 -30.76 -5.72 -1.38
CA ASP A 206 -30.40 -4.71 -2.37
C ASP A 206 -29.61 -3.52 -1.79
N PHE A 207 -29.02 -3.70 -0.59
CA PHE A 207 -28.30 -2.63 0.11
C PHE A 207 -27.30 -1.92 -0.78
N ALA A 208 -26.58 -2.67 -1.62
CA ALA A 208 -25.54 -2.11 -2.49
C ALA A 208 -26.11 -1.21 -3.60
N GLN A 209 -27.35 -1.41 -4.04
CA GLN A 209 -27.99 -0.56 -5.05
C GLN A 209 -28.44 0.78 -4.46
N ASN A 210 -28.91 0.76 -3.22
CA ASN A 210 -29.62 1.88 -2.62
C ASN A 210 -28.83 2.63 -1.52
N MET A 211 -27.57 2.21 -1.26
CA MET A 211 -26.74 2.91 -0.30
C MET A 211 -26.35 4.29 -0.85
N ASP A 212 -26.66 5.36 -0.11
CA ASP A 212 -26.44 6.79 -0.45
C ASP A 212 -27.22 7.34 -1.65
N LEU A 213 -28.04 6.57 -2.32
CA LEU A 213 -28.80 7.07 -3.46
C LEU A 213 -29.84 8.13 -3.07
N GLU A 214 -30.35 8.11 -1.85
CA GLU A 214 -31.33 9.07 -1.36
C GLU A 214 -30.80 10.52 -1.42
N ALA A 215 -29.51 10.72 -1.21
CA ALA A 215 -28.89 12.03 -1.30
C ALA A 215 -28.67 12.53 -2.76
N HIS A 216 -28.69 11.62 -3.73
CA HIS A 216 -28.34 11.91 -5.13
C HIS A 216 -29.50 11.74 -6.11
N THR A 217 -30.65 11.23 -5.68
CA THR A 217 -31.82 11.02 -6.54
C THR A 217 -32.35 12.30 -7.20
N SER A 218 -32.13 13.46 -6.58
CA SER A 218 -32.53 14.76 -7.15
C SER A 218 -31.74 15.18 -8.40
N HIS A 219 -30.61 14.50 -8.70
CA HIS A 219 -29.78 14.82 -9.85
C HIS A 219 -29.91 13.82 -11.01
N ILE A 220 -30.65 12.74 -10.80
CA ILE A 220 -30.92 11.76 -11.86
C ILE A 220 -32.08 12.29 -12.70
N PRO A 221 -31.92 12.48 -14.03
CA PRO A 221 -33.03 12.79 -14.90
C PRO A 221 -34.12 11.72 -14.79
N HIS A 222 -35.38 12.11 -14.79
CA HIS A 222 -36.52 11.19 -14.78
C HIS A 222 -37.34 11.41 -16.05
N ASP A 223 -37.93 10.35 -16.56
CA ASP A 223 -38.90 10.42 -17.65
C ASP A 223 -40.26 11.01 -17.14
N ASP A 224 -41.20 11.20 -18.07
CA ASP A 224 -42.51 11.74 -17.75
C ASP A 224 -43.32 10.82 -16.82
N GLU A 225 -42.93 9.56 -16.65
CA GLU A 225 -43.56 8.56 -15.82
C GLU A 225 -42.86 8.44 -14.43
N GLY A 226 -41.77 9.22 -14.22
CA GLY A 226 -41.04 9.27 -12.96
C GLY A 226 -39.97 8.19 -12.81
N ASN A 227 -39.65 7.43 -13.84
CA ASN A 227 -38.54 6.48 -13.82
C ASN A 227 -37.23 7.17 -14.12
N PRO A 228 -36.09 6.69 -13.60
CA PRO A 228 -34.77 7.20 -13.98
C PRO A 228 -34.59 7.16 -15.49
N ALA A 229 -34.38 8.33 -16.10
CA ALA A 229 -34.17 8.44 -17.54
C ALA A 229 -32.72 8.21 -17.91
N GLU A 230 -32.48 7.52 -19.00
CA GLU A 230 -31.16 7.39 -19.57
C GLU A 230 -30.72 8.72 -20.21
N ILE A 231 -29.48 9.17 -19.96
CA ILE A 231 -28.94 10.41 -20.53
C ILE A 231 -28.79 10.26 -22.05
N TYR A 232 -28.51 9.06 -22.53
CA TYR A 232 -28.43 8.67 -23.94
C TYR A 232 -28.82 7.21 -24.11
N GLU A 233 -29.29 6.85 -25.28
CA GLU A 233 -29.66 5.48 -25.59
C GLU A 233 -28.42 4.58 -25.64
N HIS A 234 -28.47 3.47 -24.92
CA HIS A 234 -27.37 2.50 -24.92
C HIS A 234 -27.23 1.88 -26.32
N PRO A 235 -26.04 1.86 -26.94
CA PRO A 235 -25.83 1.37 -28.32
C PRO A 235 -26.36 -0.04 -28.58
N TYR A 236 -26.40 -0.91 -27.59
CA TYR A 236 -26.96 -2.26 -27.70
C TYR A 236 -28.48 -2.25 -27.93
N LYS A 237 -29.21 -1.27 -27.44
CA LYS A 237 -30.65 -1.17 -27.67
C LYS A 237 -30.98 -0.91 -29.14
N ALA A 238 -30.11 -0.21 -29.85
CA ALA A 238 -30.26 0.10 -31.27
C ALA A 238 -29.85 -1.07 -32.20
N ARG A 239 -29.23 -2.15 -31.68
CA ARG A 239 -28.79 -3.30 -32.47
C ARG A 239 -29.90 -4.33 -32.58
N PRO A 240 -30.07 -4.96 -33.78
CA PRO A 240 -31.06 -6.01 -33.95
C PRO A 240 -30.78 -7.18 -32.99
N SER A 241 -31.82 -7.70 -32.34
CA SER A 241 -31.77 -8.80 -31.38
C SER A 241 -31.27 -10.14 -31.97
N THR A 242 -30.93 -10.16 -33.24
CA THR A 242 -30.50 -11.33 -34.02
C THR A 242 -28.96 -11.45 -34.18
N SER A 243 -28.18 -10.50 -33.72
CA SER A 243 -26.72 -10.66 -33.78
C SER A 243 -26.24 -11.50 -32.58
N SER A 244 -26.05 -12.78 -32.85
CA SER A 244 -25.55 -13.79 -31.91
C SER A 244 -24.09 -13.55 -31.47
N ASP A 245 -23.43 -12.53 -32.00
CA ASP A 245 -21.97 -12.37 -31.93
C ASP A 245 -21.52 -11.27 -30.95
N ILE A 246 -22.44 -10.76 -30.11
CA ILE A 246 -22.11 -9.68 -29.19
C ILE A 246 -21.94 -10.22 -27.78
N HIS A 247 -20.70 -10.52 -27.43
CA HIS A 247 -20.33 -10.86 -26.08
C HIS A 247 -19.99 -9.59 -25.30
N GLN A 248 -20.53 -9.48 -24.09
CA GLN A 248 -20.12 -8.47 -23.10
C GLN A 248 -19.33 -9.16 -22.01
N TRP A 249 -18.17 -8.63 -21.71
CA TRP A 249 -17.31 -9.16 -20.67
C TRP A 249 -17.65 -8.50 -19.32
N GLY A 250 -17.76 -9.33 -18.29
CA GLY A 250 -17.93 -8.90 -16.91
C GLY A 250 -16.84 -9.52 -16.05
N MET A 251 -16.37 -8.78 -15.05
CA MET A 251 -15.44 -9.28 -14.05
C MET A 251 -16.06 -9.15 -12.67
N ALA A 252 -16.08 -10.23 -11.92
CA ALA A 252 -16.42 -10.24 -10.50
C ALA A 252 -15.14 -10.45 -9.68
N ILE A 253 -14.93 -9.62 -8.67
CA ILE A 253 -13.79 -9.70 -7.77
C ILE A 253 -14.31 -9.89 -6.36
N ASP A 254 -13.91 -10.98 -5.71
CA ASP A 254 -14.25 -11.25 -4.32
C ASP A 254 -13.42 -10.36 -3.39
N LEU A 255 -14.04 -9.32 -2.86
CA LEU A 255 -13.37 -8.36 -1.97
C LEU A 255 -13.07 -8.95 -0.58
N GLN A 256 -13.70 -10.06 -0.19
CA GLN A 256 -13.38 -10.74 1.07
C GLN A 256 -12.03 -11.47 1.00
N THR A 257 -11.64 -11.90 -0.20
CA THR A 257 -10.36 -12.58 -0.44
C THR A 257 -9.28 -11.64 -1.01
N CYS A 258 -9.66 -10.46 -1.46
CA CYS A 258 -8.73 -9.49 -2.03
C CYS A 258 -7.88 -8.84 -0.93
N VAL A 259 -6.56 -9.06 -0.97
CA VAL A 259 -5.59 -8.46 -0.04
C VAL A 259 -4.89 -7.21 -0.62
N GLY A 260 -5.30 -6.73 -1.78
CA GLY A 260 -4.71 -5.54 -2.42
C GLY A 260 -3.28 -5.74 -2.95
N CYS A 261 -2.84 -6.96 -3.17
CA CYS A 261 -1.45 -7.29 -3.52
C CYS A 261 -0.98 -6.79 -4.91
N SER A 262 -1.86 -6.17 -5.69
CA SER A 262 -1.58 -5.63 -7.03
C SER A 262 -1.08 -6.63 -8.09
N SER A 263 -1.15 -7.94 -7.85
CA SER A 263 -0.75 -8.97 -8.83
C SER A 263 -1.53 -8.86 -10.14
N CYS A 264 -2.83 -8.53 -10.08
CA CYS A 264 -3.66 -8.29 -11.26
C CYS A 264 -3.21 -7.04 -12.04
N VAL A 265 -2.74 -6.00 -11.34
CA VAL A 265 -2.20 -4.78 -11.96
C VAL A 265 -0.93 -5.10 -12.74
N VAL A 266 0.02 -5.82 -12.14
CA VAL A 266 1.26 -6.23 -12.80
C VAL A 266 0.98 -7.19 -13.96
N ALA A 267 0.03 -8.11 -13.81
CA ALA A 267 -0.37 -9.00 -14.89
C ALA A 267 -0.91 -8.20 -16.10
N CYS A 268 -1.75 -7.20 -15.85
CA CYS A 268 -2.24 -6.31 -16.90
C CYS A 268 -1.10 -5.53 -17.56
N GLN A 269 -0.17 -4.99 -16.78
CA GLN A 269 0.99 -4.26 -17.30
C GLN A 269 1.88 -5.14 -18.20
N SER A 270 2.17 -6.35 -17.76
CA SER A 270 3.04 -7.27 -18.51
C SER A 270 2.39 -7.79 -19.79
N GLU A 271 1.10 -8.15 -19.73
CA GLU A 271 0.35 -8.66 -20.89
C GLU A 271 0.16 -7.58 -21.95
N ASN A 272 -0.15 -6.36 -21.55
CA ASN A 272 -0.42 -5.26 -22.46
C ASN A 272 0.82 -4.39 -22.74
N ASN A 273 1.99 -4.77 -22.25
CA ASN A 273 3.24 -4.03 -22.41
C ASN A 273 3.10 -2.54 -22.03
N ILE A 274 2.44 -2.27 -20.92
CA ILE A 274 2.19 -0.90 -20.47
C ILE A 274 3.52 -0.23 -20.11
N PRO A 275 3.80 0.98 -20.63
CA PRO A 275 5.05 1.67 -20.36
C PRO A 275 5.15 2.14 -18.91
N ILE A 276 6.36 2.10 -18.36
CA ILE A 276 6.71 2.80 -17.13
C ILE A 276 7.04 4.25 -17.46
N VAL A 277 6.63 5.18 -16.59
CA VAL A 277 6.81 6.62 -16.81
C VAL A 277 7.87 7.23 -15.89
N GLY A 278 8.24 6.55 -14.82
CA GLY A 278 9.22 6.99 -13.85
C GLY A 278 8.65 7.85 -12.72
N LYS A 279 9.42 7.98 -11.65
CA LYS A 279 9.02 8.62 -10.39
C LYS A 279 8.43 10.03 -10.60
N GLU A 280 9.10 10.88 -11.36
CA GLU A 280 8.67 12.25 -11.60
C GLU A 280 7.30 12.33 -12.27
N GLN A 281 7.05 11.45 -13.25
CA GLN A 281 5.75 11.44 -13.94
C GLN A 281 4.65 10.86 -13.08
N VAL A 282 4.94 9.86 -12.24
CA VAL A 282 3.98 9.37 -11.23
C VAL A 282 3.62 10.49 -10.24
N ALA A 283 4.60 11.28 -9.79
CA ALA A 283 4.34 12.44 -8.94
C ALA A 283 3.43 13.49 -9.61
N ASN A 284 3.39 13.52 -10.93
CA ASN A 284 2.49 14.36 -11.72
C ASN A 284 1.19 13.64 -12.14
N SER A 285 0.87 12.49 -11.52
CA SER A 285 -0.32 11.67 -11.83
C SER A 285 -0.42 11.27 -13.30
N ARG A 286 0.70 10.82 -13.86
CA ARG A 286 0.81 10.40 -15.28
C ARG A 286 1.21 8.95 -15.46
N GLU A 287 1.04 8.13 -14.42
CA GLU A 287 1.17 6.68 -14.52
C GLU A 287 0.15 6.11 -15.52
N MET A 288 0.53 5.04 -16.20
CA MET A 288 -0.25 4.45 -17.29
C MET A 288 -1.01 3.19 -16.89
N HIS A 289 -1.35 3.03 -15.63
CA HIS A 289 -2.04 1.85 -15.13
C HIS A 289 -3.49 1.79 -15.64
N TRP A 290 -3.84 0.76 -16.40
CA TRP A 290 -5.22 0.51 -16.83
C TRP A 290 -6.09 -0.04 -15.70
N MET A 291 -5.46 -0.74 -14.77
CA MET A 291 -6.08 -1.21 -13.54
C MET A 291 -5.34 -0.59 -12.35
N ARG A 292 -6.07 -0.25 -11.31
CA ARG A 292 -5.51 0.17 -10.03
C ARG A 292 -6.30 -0.47 -8.89
N ILE A 293 -5.70 -0.57 -7.74
CA ILE A 293 -6.39 -0.95 -6.52
C ILE A 293 -6.30 0.23 -5.58
N ASP A 294 -7.41 0.91 -5.39
CA ASP A 294 -7.54 1.99 -4.41
C ASP A 294 -7.74 1.36 -3.02
N ARG A 295 -7.37 2.08 -1.97
CA ARG A 295 -7.67 1.68 -0.59
C ARG A 295 -8.34 2.81 0.13
N TYR A 296 -9.32 2.47 0.97
CA TYR A 296 -10.03 3.42 1.78
C TYR A 296 -9.96 3.01 3.25
N TYR A 297 -9.86 3.99 4.13
CA TYR A 297 -9.90 3.80 5.56
C TYR A 297 -11.25 4.25 6.10
N SER A 298 -11.84 3.44 6.96
CA SER A 298 -12.98 3.82 7.78
C SER A 298 -12.67 3.58 9.24
N GLY A 299 -13.23 4.40 10.11
CA GLY A 299 -13.05 4.29 11.55
C GLY A 299 -14.38 4.18 12.28
N ASN A 300 -14.34 3.71 13.51
CA ASN A 300 -15.51 3.71 14.37
C ASN A 300 -16.04 5.15 14.51
N PRO A 301 -17.32 5.43 14.20
CA PRO A 301 -17.92 6.76 14.35
C PRO A 301 -17.76 7.35 15.75
N GLU A 302 -17.71 6.51 16.79
CA GLU A 302 -17.55 6.95 18.19
C GLU A 302 -16.14 7.47 18.50
N THR A 303 -15.13 7.05 17.73
CA THR A 303 -13.72 7.46 17.90
C THR A 303 -13.30 8.60 16.98
N ARG A 304 -14.07 8.86 15.93
CA ARG A 304 -13.77 9.90 14.92
C ARG A 304 -13.53 11.28 15.50
N GLY A 305 -14.29 11.69 16.49
CA GLY A 305 -14.20 13.04 17.08
C GLY A 305 -13.05 13.27 18.04
N LYS A 306 -12.39 12.23 18.54
CA LYS A 306 -11.34 12.34 19.56
C LYS A 306 -9.93 12.45 18.97
N ALA A 307 -9.75 12.02 17.75
CA ALA A 307 -8.47 11.97 17.07
C ALA A 307 -8.13 13.23 16.25
N SER A 308 -9.13 14.07 15.95
CA SER A 308 -9.02 15.19 15.01
C SER A 308 -8.10 16.34 15.40
N ASN A 309 -7.65 16.40 16.66
CA ASN A 309 -6.95 17.59 17.17
C ASN A 309 -5.43 17.50 17.17
N LEU A 310 -4.80 16.42 16.70
CA LEU A 310 -3.38 16.22 16.99
C LEU A 310 -2.42 16.58 15.87
N ILE A 311 -2.72 16.39 14.62
CA ILE A 311 -1.95 16.93 13.49
C ILE A 311 -2.85 16.94 12.25
N MET A 312 -3.28 18.10 11.84
CA MET A 312 -3.82 18.28 10.50
C MET A 312 -2.63 18.48 9.56
N ASP A 313 -2.53 17.67 8.52
CA ASP A 313 -1.67 18.01 7.41
C ASP A 313 -2.30 19.24 6.72
N ASP A 314 -1.58 20.36 6.69
CA ASP A 314 -2.04 21.59 6.07
C ASP A 314 -2.36 21.40 4.57
N GLN A 315 -1.91 20.30 3.98
CA GLN A 315 -2.16 19.94 2.57
C GLN A 315 -3.46 19.15 2.35
N GLN A 316 -4.04 18.55 3.41
CA GLN A 316 -5.27 17.76 3.30
C GLN A 316 -6.23 18.02 4.48
N PRO A 317 -6.82 19.22 4.55
CA PRO A 317 -7.62 19.65 5.69
C PRO A 317 -8.93 18.87 5.88
N TYR A 318 -9.33 18.04 4.92
CA TYR A 318 -10.61 17.33 4.92
C TYR A 318 -10.51 15.84 5.29
N GLN A 319 -9.29 15.32 5.54
CA GLN A 319 -9.13 13.91 5.90
C GLN A 319 -9.13 13.74 7.42
N GLU A 320 -10.12 13.01 7.92
CA GLU A 320 -10.13 12.58 9.31
C GLU A 320 -9.05 11.50 9.50
N TRP A 321 -8.13 11.73 10.42
CA TRP A 321 -7.16 10.72 10.81
C TRP A 321 -7.81 9.63 11.65
N ILE A 322 -7.53 8.39 11.32
CA ILE A 322 -8.06 7.20 11.97
C ILE A 322 -6.88 6.43 12.54
N ASP A 323 -6.83 6.28 13.87
CA ASP A 323 -5.75 5.58 14.56
C ASP A 323 -5.96 4.06 14.56
N ASP A 324 -7.21 3.59 14.46
CA ASP A 324 -7.58 2.18 14.35
C ASP A 324 -8.50 2.00 13.12
N PRO A 325 -7.92 1.96 11.92
CA PRO A 325 -8.70 1.91 10.68
C PRO A 325 -9.16 0.50 10.34
N GLN A 326 -10.38 0.40 9.85
CA GLN A 326 -10.77 -0.65 8.93
C GLN A 326 -10.28 -0.26 7.53
N VAL A 327 -9.66 -1.19 6.81
CA VAL A 327 -9.10 -0.95 5.48
C VAL A 327 -9.87 -1.76 4.45
N VAL A 328 -10.30 -1.11 3.38
CA VAL A 328 -10.98 -1.75 2.25
C VAL A 328 -10.20 -1.50 0.98
N ASN A 329 -9.94 -2.57 0.23
CA ASN A 329 -9.35 -2.50 -1.10
C ASN A 329 -10.45 -2.42 -2.14
N GLN A 330 -10.34 -1.45 -3.06
CA GLN A 330 -11.28 -1.26 -4.15
C GLN A 330 -10.57 -1.39 -5.49
N PRO A 331 -10.62 -2.55 -6.15
CA PRO A 331 -10.14 -2.68 -7.52
C PRO A 331 -10.93 -1.81 -8.48
N MET A 332 -10.23 -1.02 -9.27
CA MET A 332 -10.79 -0.11 -10.27
C MET A 332 -10.22 -0.46 -11.63
N ILE A 333 -11.11 -0.76 -12.56
CA ILE A 333 -10.75 -1.14 -13.94
C ILE A 333 -11.52 -0.28 -14.93
N CYS A 334 -11.00 -0.18 -16.15
CA CYS A 334 -11.75 0.37 -17.28
C CYS A 334 -12.99 -0.50 -17.53
N GLN A 335 -14.16 0.14 -17.64
CA GLN A 335 -15.44 -0.56 -17.84
C GLN A 335 -15.70 -0.90 -19.31
N HIS A 336 -14.82 -0.56 -20.25
CA HIS A 336 -14.96 -0.79 -21.68
C HIS A 336 -16.32 -0.30 -22.23
N CYS A 337 -16.71 0.91 -21.85
CA CYS A 337 -17.99 1.50 -22.24
C CYS A 337 -18.10 1.65 -23.75
N GLU A 338 -19.24 1.28 -24.33
CA GLU A 338 -19.48 1.43 -25.78
C GLU A 338 -19.71 2.87 -26.21
N SER A 339 -20.23 3.70 -25.31
CA SER A 339 -20.35 5.15 -25.50
C SER A 339 -19.52 5.84 -24.43
N ALA A 340 -18.20 5.69 -24.52
CA ALA A 340 -17.26 6.11 -23.50
C ALA A 340 -17.19 7.64 -23.39
N PRO A 341 -17.65 8.27 -22.29
CA PRO A 341 -17.55 9.73 -22.14
C PRO A 341 -16.11 10.25 -22.06
N CYS A 342 -15.17 9.41 -21.63
CA CYS A 342 -13.75 9.73 -21.61
C CYS A 342 -13.15 9.87 -23.00
N GLU A 343 -13.65 9.16 -24.00
CA GLU A 343 -13.21 9.24 -25.40
C GLU A 343 -13.56 10.61 -25.99
N SER A 344 -14.79 11.07 -25.83
CA SER A 344 -15.28 12.32 -26.40
C SER A 344 -14.61 13.57 -25.84
N VAL A 345 -14.07 13.51 -24.62
CA VAL A 345 -13.39 14.63 -23.96
C VAL A 345 -11.87 14.54 -24.03
N CYS A 346 -11.31 13.46 -24.58
CA CYS A 346 -9.86 13.26 -24.64
C CYS A 346 -9.22 14.29 -25.62
N PRO A 347 -8.33 15.17 -25.15
CA PRO A 347 -7.73 16.21 -26.00
C PRO A 347 -6.71 15.66 -27.00
N VAL A 348 -6.23 14.44 -26.80
CA VAL A 348 -5.17 13.81 -27.60
C VAL A 348 -5.63 12.53 -28.30
N ASN A 349 -6.89 12.21 -28.21
CA ASN A 349 -7.50 11.00 -28.81
C ASN A 349 -6.73 9.73 -28.44
N ALA A 350 -6.38 9.59 -27.16
CA ALA A 350 -5.59 8.45 -26.63
C ALA A 350 -6.46 7.29 -26.09
N THR A 351 -7.76 7.54 -25.91
CA THR A 351 -8.74 6.55 -25.41
C THR A 351 -9.56 5.95 -26.52
#